data_f3da0759ac2f1063f94170b70edea871
#
_entry.id   f3da0759ac2f1063f94170b70edea871
#
_cell.length_a   1.000
_cell.length_b   1.000
_cell.length_c   1.000
_cell.angle_alpha   90.00
_cell.angle_beta   90.00
_cell.angle_gamma   90.00
#
_symmetry.space_group_name_H-M   'P 1'
#
loop_
_entity.id
_entity.type
_entity.pdbx_description
1 polymer ?
#
loop_
_entity_poly.entity_id
_entity_poly.type
_entity_poly.pdbx_seq_one_letter_code
_entity_poly.pdbx_strand_id
1 'polypeptide(L)'
;MKSLPHITLCVSPLSWGYMTTYTFFNHAGGVGKTSATRDFGYELASRGHRVLLVDFDPQGNLTSFLGADKWGLNQDATLLAALLEDDPNAVQSRLPATVEVHGLSLYPATIDLAIAEAQLLAKIGRERRLSNILNHLPQAYDYVLIDSPPSLGTLTVNALVAADSVITPVATRFKAVDGLPGLTRMVNELQWVKPSLGFAAFLPTMYDQRNRHDSDVLEMIREQLAPLAPVLPPVRYRAADHNDASMSGQPVQVYKPGSEAARDMAQVVTAFLELQGQPA
;
A
#
# COMPACT_ATOMS: atom_id res chain seq x y z
N MET A 1 -33.65 9.91 -7.30
CA MET A 1 -32.54 9.01 -7.62
C MET A 1 -31.49 9.81 -8.36
N LYS A 2 -30.42 10.21 -7.70
CA LYS A 2 -29.26 10.89 -8.36
C LYS A 2 -28.35 9.77 -8.85
N SER A 3 -28.14 9.71 -10.17
CA SER A 3 -27.19 8.81 -10.81
C SER A 3 -25.79 9.03 -10.23
N LEU A 4 -25.18 7.96 -9.74
CA LEU A 4 -23.75 7.94 -9.37
C LEU A 4 -22.92 8.29 -10.63
N PRO A 5 -21.87 9.09 -10.49
CA PRO A 5 -20.98 9.37 -11.61
C PRO A 5 -20.31 8.07 -12.06
N HIS A 6 -20.24 7.84 -13.36
CA HIS A 6 -19.55 6.73 -13.97
C HIS A 6 -18.06 6.77 -13.58
N ILE A 7 -17.64 5.84 -12.73
CA ILE A 7 -16.22 5.61 -12.47
C ILE A 7 -15.68 4.86 -13.68
N THR A 8 -14.84 5.53 -14.44
CA THR A 8 -14.13 4.91 -15.56
C THR A 8 -13.13 3.90 -14.98
N LEU A 9 -13.34 2.63 -15.27
CA LEU A 9 -12.33 1.58 -15.02
C LEU A 9 -11.10 1.93 -15.86
N CYS A 10 -10.12 2.57 -15.26
CA CYS A 10 -8.84 2.86 -15.90
C CYS A 10 -7.92 1.65 -15.73
N VAL A 11 -8.28 0.54 -16.37
CA VAL A 11 -7.37 -0.59 -16.58
C VAL A 11 -6.66 -0.36 -17.89
N SER A 12 -5.59 0.41 -17.88
CA SER A 12 -4.68 0.48 -19.03
C SER A 12 -3.89 -0.83 -19.07
N PRO A 13 -3.86 -1.58 -20.19
CA PRO A 13 -2.96 -2.71 -20.32
C PRO A 13 -1.52 -2.17 -20.23
N LEU A 14 -0.78 -2.62 -19.21
CA LEU A 14 0.61 -2.25 -18.99
C LEU A 14 1.45 -2.71 -20.18
N SER A 15 1.97 -1.76 -20.93
CA SER A 15 3.08 -2.02 -21.86
C SER A 15 4.33 -2.28 -21.03
N TRP A 16 5.05 -3.34 -21.33
CA TRP A 16 6.33 -3.73 -20.72
C TRP A 16 7.26 -2.52 -20.65
N GLY A 17 7.57 -2.04 -19.42
CA GLY A 17 8.52 -0.95 -19.20
C GLY A 17 8.06 0.20 -18.33
N TYR A 18 6.83 0.26 -17.85
CA TYR A 18 6.35 1.32 -16.96
C TYR A 18 6.26 0.81 -15.52
N MET A 19 6.87 1.57 -14.60
CA MET A 19 6.71 1.41 -13.16
C MET A 19 5.25 1.70 -12.77
N THR A 20 4.62 0.79 -12.03
CA THR A 20 3.27 0.99 -11.51
C THR A 20 3.31 1.18 -9.99
N THR A 21 2.68 2.24 -9.52
CA THR A 21 2.65 2.61 -8.10
C THR A 21 1.29 2.34 -7.49
N TYR A 22 1.25 1.55 -6.42
CA TYR A 22 0.04 1.29 -5.63
C TYR A 22 0.21 1.79 -4.20
N THR A 23 -0.82 2.46 -3.68
CA THR A 23 -0.90 2.78 -2.25
C THR A 23 -1.86 1.82 -1.56
N PHE A 24 -1.39 1.15 -0.53
CA PHE A 24 -2.24 0.41 0.40
C PHE A 24 -2.87 1.40 1.37
N PHE A 25 -4.15 1.66 1.19
CA PHE A 25 -4.86 2.67 1.98
C PHE A 25 -6.18 2.19 2.54
N ASN A 26 -6.38 2.46 3.81
CA ASN A 26 -7.66 2.47 4.52
C ASN A 26 -7.49 3.34 5.76
N HIS A 27 -8.42 4.25 6.02
CA HIS A 27 -8.40 5.12 7.20
C HIS A 27 -8.60 4.37 8.53
N ALA A 28 -9.15 3.15 8.48
CA ALA A 28 -9.27 2.32 9.67
C ALA A 28 -7.91 1.75 10.08
N GLY A 29 -7.59 1.87 11.37
CA GLY A 29 -6.44 1.20 11.96
C GLY A 29 -6.66 -0.32 12.08
N GLY A 30 -5.56 -1.09 12.04
CA GLY A 30 -5.62 -2.52 12.32
C GLY A 30 -6.31 -3.40 11.26
N VAL A 31 -6.53 -2.91 10.05
CA VAL A 31 -7.12 -3.70 8.95
C VAL A 31 -6.09 -4.52 8.16
N GLY A 32 -4.84 -4.56 8.60
CA GLY A 32 -3.77 -5.33 7.97
C GLY A 32 -3.10 -4.65 6.78
N LYS A 33 -3.14 -3.31 6.65
CA LYS A 33 -2.44 -2.57 5.59
C LYS A 33 -0.98 -2.97 5.48
N THR A 34 -0.21 -2.75 6.52
CA THR A 34 1.23 -3.00 6.58
C THR A 34 1.61 -4.45 6.29
N SER A 35 0.90 -5.41 6.91
CA SER A 35 1.13 -6.84 6.65
C SER A 35 0.80 -7.20 5.20
N ALA A 36 -0.29 -6.63 4.65
CA ALA A 36 -0.65 -6.83 3.25
C ALA A 36 0.40 -6.23 2.31
N THR A 37 0.89 -5.00 2.57
CA THR A 37 1.94 -4.36 1.76
C THR A 37 3.21 -5.20 1.75
N ARG A 38 3.66 -5.68 2.93
CA ARG A 38 4.82 -6.54 3.07
C ARG A 38 4.69 -7.84 2.27
N ASP A 39 3.63 -8.59 2.56
CA ASP A 39 3.48 -9.95 2.03
C ASP A 39 3.11 -9.94 0.54
N PHE A 40 2.36 -8.94 0.08
CA PHE A 40 2.06 -8.72 -1.33
C PHE A 40 3.32 -8.33 -2.12
N GLY A 41 4.11 -7.40 -1.57
CA GLY A 41 5.38 -6.99 -2.18
C GLY A 41 6.37 -8.14 -2.29
N TYR A 42 6.51 -8.94 -1.23
CA TYR A 42 7.37 -10.12 -1.26
C TYR A 42 6.90 -11.14 -2.31
N GLU A 43 5.60 -11.38 -2.40
CA GLU A 43 5.06 -12.32 -3.39
C GLU A 43 5.34 -11.87 -4.83
N LEU A 44 5.22 -10.57 -5.12
CA LEU A 44 5.62 -10.02 -6.42
C LEU A 44 7.12 -10.21 -6.68
N ALA A 45 7.96 -9.90 -5.69
CA ALA A 45 9.41 -10.05 -5.83
C ALA A 45 9.83 -11.51 -6.01
N SER A 46 9.18 -12.45 -5.32
CA SER A 46 9.43 -13.89 -5.46
C SER A 46 9.09 -14.43 -6.87
N ARG A 47 8.25 -13.71 -7.62
CA ARG A 47 7.90 -13.99 -9.02
C ARG A 47 8.81 -13.28 -10.02
N GLY A 48 9.87 -12.61 -9.55
CA GLY A 48 10.89 -11.99 -10.41
C GLY A 48 10.65 -10.52 -10.74
N HIS A 49 9.64 -9.87 -10.14
CA HIS A 49 9.44 -8.44 -10.30
C HIS A 49 10.38 -7.64 -9.39
N ARG A 50 10.84 -6.48 -9.89
CA ARG A 50 11.60 -5.51 -9.08
C ARG A 50 10.60 -4.66 -8.29
N VAL A 51 10.62 -4.80 -6.97
CA VAL A 51 9.64 -4.17 -6.08
C VAL A 51 10.31 -3.21 -5.13
N LEU A 52 9.83 -1.96 -5.12
CA LEU A 52 10.14 -0.97 -4.09
C LEU A 52 8.99 -0.88 -3.10
N LEU A 53 9.27 -1.08 -1.84
CA LEU A 53 8.38 -0.75 -0.75
C LEU A 53 8.70 0.63 -0.22
N VAL A 54 7.68 1.43 0.05
CA VAL A 54 7.82 2.74 0.69
C VAL A 54 7.02 2.69 1.99
N ASP A 55 7.72 2.63 3.12
CA ASP A 55 7.08 2.84 4.41
C ASP A 55 6.83 4.34 4.59
N PHE A 56 5.58 4.74 4.57
CA PHE A 56 5.20 6.15 4.63
C PHE A 56 4.40 6.49 5.89
N ASP A 57 4.31 5.52 6.83
CA ASP A 57 3.75 5.73 8.17
C ASP A 57 4.88 6.10 9.15
N PRO A 58 4.81 7.24 9.86
CA PRO A 58 5.77 7.60 10.91
C PRO A 58 5.94 6.54 12.01
N GLN A 59 4.99 5.61 12.15
CA GLN A 59 5.13 4.49 13.08
C GLN A 59 6.19 3.47 12.64
N GLY A 60 6.59 3.44 11.36
CA GLY A 60 7.64 2.58 10.84
C GLY A 60 7.31 1.08 10.94
N ASN A 61 6.02 0.73 10.89
CA ASN A 61 5.61 -0.66 11.07
C ASN A 61 6.08 -1.56 9.94
N LEU A 62 6.06 -1.11 8.68
CA LEU A 62 6.55 -1.90 7.56
C LEU A 62 8.06 -2.13 7.68
N THR A 63 8.79 -1.10 8.08
CA THR A 63 10.23 -1.13 8.36
C THR A 63 10.57 -2.18 9.41
N SER A 64 9.86 -2.16 10.54
CA SER A 64 10.04 -3.12 11.63
C SER A 64 9.61 -4.53 11.23
N PHE A 65 8.49 -4.69 10.51
CA PHE A 65 7.99 -5.98 10.04
C PHE A 65 8.88 -6.66 8.98
N LEU A 66 9.82 -5.92 8.41
CA LEU A 66 10.88 -6.43 7.54
C LEU A 66 12.23 -6.56 8.27
N GLY A 67 12.30 -6.17 9.54
CA GLY A 67 13.52 -6.25 10.36
C GLY A 67 14.57 -5.20 10.00
N ALA A 68 14.21 -4.18 9.23
CA ALA A 68 15.14 -3.13 8.81
C ALA A 68 15.49 -2.16 9.95
N ASP A 69 14.63 -2.00 10.96
CA ASP A 69 14.86 -1.19 12.16
C ASP A 69 16.07 -1.64 12.99
N LYS A 70 16.44 -2.94 12.92
CA LYS A 70 17.59 -3.51 13.59
C LYS A 70 18.92 -2.94 13.12
N TRP A 71 18.94 -2.22 12.00
CA TRP A 71 20.16 -1.64 11.42
C TRP A 71 20.46 -0.22 11.89
N GLY A 72 19.77 0.26 12.93
CA GLY A 72 20.02 1.55 13.54
C GLY A 72 19.71 2.72 12.60
N LEU A 73 18.57 2.66 11.93
CA LEU A 73 18.12 3.69 11.01
C LEU A 73 17.97 5.04 11.72
N ASN A 74 18.38 6.09 11.04
CA ASN A 74 18.20 7.49 11.42
C ASN A 74 17.36 8.22 10.35
N GLN A 75 17.11 9.51 10.56
CA GLN A 75 16.35 10.31 9.60
C GLN A 75 16.97 10.37 8.19
N ASP A 76 18.31 10.26 8.08
CA ASP A 76 19.01 10.31 6.80
C ASP A 76 18.76 9.07 5.94
N ALA A 77 18.28 7.97 6.55
CA ALA A 77 17.87 6.77 5.84
C ALA A 77 16.42 6.83 5.33
N THR A 78 15.68 7.89 5.67
CA THR A 78 14.26 8.07 5.31
C THR A 78 14.09 9.09 4.19
N LEU A 79 12.88 9.17 3.63
CA LEU A 79 12.54 10.17 2.61
C LEU A 79 12.38 11.60 3.17
N LEU A 80 12.62 11.85 4.47
CA LEU A 80 12.39 13.14 5.12
C LEU A 80 13.05 14.30 4.37
N ALA A 81 14.37 14.18 4.08
CA ALA A 81 15.12 15.24 3.41
C ALA A 81 14.59 15.53 2.00
N ALA A 82 14.24 14.48 1.24
CA ALA A 82 13.70 14.62 -0.10
C ALA A 82 12.28 15.22 -0.12
N LEU A 83 11.44 14.87 0.88
CA LEU A 83 10.10 15.44 1.03
C LEU A 83 10.12 16.94 1.32
N LEU A 84 11.12 17.39 2.05
CA LEU A 84 11.27 18.79 2.47
C LEU A 84 12.05 19.65 1.47
N GLU A 85 12.69 19.05 0.46
CA GLU A 85 13.43 19.77 -0.60
C GLU A 85 12.49 20.61 -1.44
N ASP A 86 12.83 21.91 -1.60
CA ASP A 86 12.00 22.85 -2.35
C ASP A 86 12.40 22.98 -3.82
N ASP A 87 13.65 22.66 -4.16
CA ASP A 87 14.09 22.60 -5.56
C ASP A 87 13.80 21.20 -6.15
N PRO A 88 12.87 21.10 -7.12
CA PRO A 88 12.57 19.82 -7.75
C PRO A 88 13.79 19.14 -8.40
N ASN A 89 14.78 19.91 -8.84
CA ASN A 89 15.99 19.37 -9.46
C ASN A 89 17.00 18.82 -8.44
N ALA A 90 16.88 19.22 -7.18
CA ALA A 90 17.74 18.75 -6.10
C ALA A 90 17.19 17.48 -5.41
N VAL A 91 15.95 17.09 -5.66
CA VAL A 91 15.29 15.96 -4.99
C VAL A 91 16.12 14.68 -5.11
N GLN A 92 16.64 14.36 -6.29
CA GLN A 92 17.43 13.14 -6.50
C GLN A 92 18.67 13.10 -5.59
N SER A 93 19.32 14.22 -5.35
CA SER A 93 20.49 14.29 -4.47
C SER A 93 20.16 14.15 -2.97
N ARG A 94 18.87 14.20 -2.63
CA ARG A 94 18.35 14.05 -1.26
C ARG A 94 17.77 12.66 -1.00
N LEU A 95 17.72 11.78 -2.02
CA LEU A 95 17.22 10.43 -1.84
C LEU A 95 18.21 9.61 -1.01
N PRO A 96 17.77 8.92 0.03
CA PRO A 96 18.60 7.94 0.72
C PRO A 96 18.84 6.72 -0.18
N ALA A 97 19.83 5.92 0.16
CA ALA A 97 19.94 4.58 -0.41
C ALA A 97 18.76 3.71 0.07
N THR A 98 18.27 2.84 -0.81
CA THR A 98 17.30 1.83 -0.40
C THR A 98 17.94 0.79 0.51
N VAL A 99 17.14 0.28 1.43
CA VAL A 99 17.50 -0.87 2.26
C VAL A 99 17.07 -2.14 1.53
N GLU A 100 18.02 -3.02 1.24
CA GLU A 100 17.72 -4.29 0.57
C GLU A 100 17.40 -5.35 1.62
N VAL A 101 16.18 -5.90 1.57
CA VAL A 101 15.69 -6.87 2.55
C VAL A 101 14.76 -7.90 1.90
N HIS A 102 15.02 -9.17 2.10
CA HIS A 102 14.24 -10.30 1.56
C HIS A 102 14.00 -10.23 0.03
N GLY A 103 14.93 -9.64 -0.74
CA GLY A 103 14.77 -9.46 -2.20
C GLY A 103 13.88 -8.27 -2.58
N LEU A 104 13.59 -7.39 -1.64
CA LEU A 104 12.84 -6.16 -1.80
C LEU A 104 13.75 -4.97 -1.57
N SER A 105 13.55 -3.89 -2.33
CA SER A 105 14.10 -2.58 -1.97
C SER A 105 13.11 -1.85 -1.08
N LEU A 106 13.57 -1.21 -0.01
CA LEU A 106 12.75 -0.49 0.97
C LEU A 106 13.26 0.94 1.17
N TYR A 107 12.37 1.92 1.07
CA TYR A 107 12.54 3.20 1.74
C TYR A 107 11.91 3.09 3.14
N PRO A 108 12.73 3.08 4.20
CA PRO A 108 12.22 2.90 5.56
C PRO A 108 11.60 4.17 6.13
N ALA A 109 10.76 4.01 7.15
CA ALA A 109 10.22 5.08 7.96
C ALA A 109 10.83 5.07 9.37
N THR A 110 10.90 6.26 9.94
CA THR A 110 11.10 6.50 11.37
C THR A 110 10.09 7.52 11.85
N ILE A 111 9.98 7.70 13.16
CA ILE A 111 9.09 8.72 13.76
C ILE A 111 9.38 10.13 13.21
N ASP A 112 10.58 10.37 12.69
CA ASP A 112 10.97 11.65 12.11
C ASP A 112 10.12 12.04 10.89
N LEU A 113 9.46 11.09 10.19
CA LEU A 113 8.49 11.42 9.14
C LEU A 113 7.32 12.27 9.65
N ALA A 114 7.00 12.25 10.95
CA ALA A 114 6.03 13.16 11.54
C ALA A 114 6.47 14.63 11.43
N ILE A 115 7.78 14.90 11.35
CA ILE A 115 8.33 16.23 11.09
C ILE A 115 7.92 16.69 9.68
N ALA A 116 8.01 15.80 8.69
CA ALA A 116 7.57 16.09 7.33
C ALA A 116 6.09 16.48 7.30
N GLU A 117 5.23 15.74 8.01
CA GLU A 117 3.79 16.03 8.05
C GLU A 117 3.50 17.47 8.53
N ALA A 118 4.19 17.91 9.60
CA ALA A 118 4.04 19.25 10.12
C ALA A 118 4.60 20.33 9.19
N GLN A 119 5.79 20.12 8.63
CA GLN A 119 6.48 21.13 7.82
C GLN A 119 5.88 21.25 6.41
N LEU A 120 5.35 20.18 5.84
CA LEU A 120 4.72 20.19 4.53
C LEU A 120 3.47 21.06 4.48
N LEU A 121 2.78 21.29 5.61
CA LEU A 121 1.58 22.14 5.65
C LEU A 121 1.82 23.55 5.09
N ALA A 122 3.02 24.09 5.27
CA ALA A 122 3.40 25.43 4.80
C ALA A 122 3.99 25.46 3.39
N LYS A 123 4.21 24.30 2.75
CA LYS A 123 4.89 24.21 1.46
C LYS A 123 3.92 24.22 0.27
N ILE A 124 4.31 24.92 -0.80
CA ILE A 124 3.57 24.89 -2.08
C ILE A 124 3.77 23.52 -2.74
N GLY A 125 2.70 22.96 -3.33
CA GLY A 125 2.75 21.65 -3.99
C GLY A 125 3.01 20.49 -3.03
N ARG A 126 2.68 20.69 -1.76
CA ARG A 126 2.91 19.72 -0.67
C ARG A 126 2.31 18.34 -0.94
N GLU A 127 1.21 18.28 -1.67
CA GLU A 127 0.50 17.04 -2.02
C GLU A 127 1.22 16.19 -3.08
N ARG A 128 2.22 16.74 -3.78
CA ARG A 128 2.94 16.08 -4.88
C ARG A 128 4.39 15.73 -4.56
N ARG A 129 4.81 15.89 -3.30
CA ARG A 129 6.22 15.68 -2.92
C ARG A 129 6.66 14.24 -3.13
N LEU A 130 5.87 13.26 -2.70
CA LEU A 130 6.18 11.85 -2.92
C LEU A 130 6.13 11.49 -4.41
N SER A 131 5.15 11.98 -5.16
CA SER A 131 5.07 11.79 -6.61
C SER A 131 6.34 12.29 -7.31
N ASN A 132 6.83 13.48 -6.91
CA ASN A 132 8.08 14.02 -7.43
C ASN A 132 9.30 13.14 -7.08
N ILE A 133 9.37 12.63 -5.87
CA ILE A 133 10.41 11.69 -5.44
C ILE A 133 10.40 10.44 -6.33
N LEU A 134 9.25 9.81 -6.54
CA LEU A 134 9.14 8.59 -7.33
C LEU A 134 9.52 8.80 -8.81
N ASN A 135 9.35 10.00 -9.34
CA ASN A 135 9.80 10.36 -10.69
C ASN A 135 11.32 10.49 -10.82
N HIS A 136 12.07 10.56 -9.71
CA HIS A 136 13.51 10.73 -9.67
C HIS A 136 14.25 9.53 -9.09
N LEU A 137 13.61 8.36 -9.05
CA LEU A 137 14.25 7.14 -8.53
C LEU A 137 15.51 6.80 -9.34
N PRO A 138 16.60 6.38 -8.65
CA PRO A 138 17.90 6.13 -9.31
C PRO A 138 17.89 4.82 -10.12
N GLN A 139 16.93 3.95 -9.90
CA GLN A 139 16.79 2.66 -10.60
C GLN A 139 15.32 2.39 -10.96
N ALA A 140 15.13 1.52 -11.94
CA ALA A 140 13.80 1.15 -12.40
C ALA A 140 13.21 0.03 -11.55
N TYR A 141 11.95 0.18 -11.17
CA TYR A 141 11.12 -0.84 -10.53
C TYR A 141 9.95 -1.20 -11.42
N ASP A 142 9.43 -2.41 -11.27
CA ASP A 142 8.19 -2.81 -11.94
C ASP A 142 6.99 -2.38 -11.10
N TYR A 143 7.14 -2.48 -9.76
CA TYR A 143 6.12 -2.06 -8.79
C TYR A 143 6.71 -1.20 -7.68
N VAL A 144 5.96 -0.16 -7.32
CA VAL A 144 6.16 0.61 -6.08
C VAL A 144 4.92 0.43 -5.20
N LEU A 145 5.10 -0.07 -3.99
CA LEU A 145 4.01 -0.25 -3.03
C LEU A 145 4.23 0.67 -1.84
N ILE A 146 3.27 1.53 -1.59
CA ILE A 146 3.32 2.52 -0.52
C ILE A 146 2.43 2.06 0.63
N ASP A 147 3.02 1.84 1.82
CA ASP A 147 2.26 1.64 3.06
C ASP A 147 1.92 3.00 3.67
N SER A 148 0.65 3.36 3.68
CA SER A 148 0.19 4.68 4.12
C SER A 148 -0.27 4.68 5.58
N PRO A 149 -0.12 5.83 6.29
CA PRO A 149 -0.67 5.94 7.65
C PRO A 149 -2.21 5.84 7.65
N PRO A 150 -2.83 5.49 8.80
CA PRO A 150 -4.29 5.43 8.93
C PRO A 150 -4.94 6.81 9.06
N SER A 151 -4.15 7.88 9.22
CA SER A 151 -4.63 9.26 9.32
C SER A 151 -5.07 9.81 7.97
N LEU A 152 -5.82 10.91 7.97
CA LEU A 152 -6.19 11.66 6.76
C LEU A 152 -5.28 12.90 6.61
N GLY A 153 -4.01 12.78 7.01
CA GLY A 153 -3.03 13.87 7.01
C GLY A 153 -2.32 14.07 5.66
N THR A 154 -1.35 14.97 5.68
CA THR A 154 -0.58 15.35 4.48
C THR A 154 0.21 14.16 3.90
N LEU A 155 0.71 13.26 4.73
CA LEU A 155 1.41 12.05 4.26
C LEU A 155 0.47 11.13 3.49
N THR A 156 -0.74 10.89 4.00
CA THR A 156 -1.74 10.08 3.27
C THR A 156 -2.11 10.70 1.94
N VAL A 157 -2.32 12.02 1.87
CA VAL A 157 -2.57 12.72 0.61
C VAL A 157 -1.41 12.51 -0.36
N ASN A 158 -0.16 12.65 0.10
CA ASN A 158 1.02 12.39 -0.73
C ASN A 158 1.06 10.95 -1.25
N ALA A 159 0.80 9.96 -0.39
CA ALA A 159 0.77 8.55 -0.78
C ALA A 159 -0.28 8.29 -1.88
N LEU A 160 -1.48 8.85 -1.73
CA LEU A 160 -2.57 8.69 -2.69
C LEU A 160 -2.30 9.43 -4.01
N VAL A 161 -1.75 10.64 -3.96
CA VAL A 161 -1.41 11.43 -5.16
C VAL A 161 -0.24 10.79 -5.92
N ALA A 162 0.69 10.14 -5.23
CA ALA A 162 1.81 9.45 -5.85
C ALA A 162 1.39 8.13 -6.53
N ALA A 163 0.32 7.48 -6.07
CA ALA A 163 -0.13 6.20 -6.59
C ALA A 163 -0.83 6.30 -7.95
N ASP A 164 -0.66 5.31 -8.81
CA ASP A 164 -1.50 5.15 -10.01
C ASP A 164 -2.89 4.66 -9.63
N SER A 165 -2.99 3.80 -8.62
CA SER A 165 -4.25 3.31 -8.09
C SER A 165 -4.10 2.86 -6.63
N VAL A 166 -5.23 2.64 -5.97
CA VAL A 166 -5.30 2.28 -4.55
C VAL A 166 -5.68 0.81 -4.40
N ILE A 167 -4.92 0.07 -3.61
CA ILE A 167 -5.33 -1.24 -3.08
C ILE A 167 -5.85 -1.02 -1.66
N THR A 168 -7.07 -1.44 -1.40
CA THR A 168 -7.73 -1.18 -0.12
C THR A 168 -7.93 -2.46 0.67
N PRO A 169 -7.12 -2.72 1.72
CA PRO A 169 -7.40 -3.78 2.68
C PRO A 169 -8.68 -3.46 3.47
N VAL A 170 -9.60 -4.42 3.52
CA VAL A 170 -10.89 -4.29 4.23
C VAL A 170 -11.07 -5.48 5.16
N ALA A 171 -11.02 -5.26 6.47
CA ALA A 171 -11.26 -6.35 7.42
C ALA A 171 -12.70 -6.85 7.32
N THR A 172 -12.91 -8.18 7.39
CA THR A 172 -14.24 -8.79 7.41
C THR A 172 -14.89 -8.59 8.79
N ARG A 173 -15.06 -7.34 9.18
CA ARG A 173 -15.69 -6.90 10.44
C ARG A 173 -16.76 -5.87 10.11
N PHE A 174 -17.89 -5.92 10.81
CA PHE A 174 -19.04 -5.05 10.54
C PHE A 174 -18.66 -3.56 10.49
N LYS A 175 -17.87 -3.09 11.46
CA LYS A 175 -17.39 -1.68 11.49
C LYS A 175 -16.56 -1.27 10.27
N ALA A 176 -15.92 -2.22 9.58
CA ALA A 176 -15.11 -1.87 8.41
C ALA A 176 -16.00 -1.48 7.22
N VAL A 177 -17.17 -2.09 7.09
CA VAL A 177 -18.16 -1.76 6.04
C VAL A 177 -18.70 -0.34 6.24
N ASP A 178 -18.97 0.07 7.48
CA ASP A 178 -19.45 1.42 7.79
C ASP A 178 -18.47 2.52 7.38
N GLY A 179 -17.18 2.21 7.34
CA GLY A 179 -16.12 3.15 6.93
C GLY A 179 -15.98 3.34 5.41
N LEU A 180 -16.51 2.42 4.59
CA LEU A 180 -16.31 2.43 3.14
C LEU A 180 -16.80 3.70 2.43
N PRO A 181 -17.96 4.29 2.78
CA PRO A 181 -18.40 5.54 2.17
C PRO A 181 -17.44 6.71 2.40
N GLY A 182 -16.80 6.77 3.57
CA GLY A 182 -15.79 7.80 3.89
C GLY A 182 -14.52 7.63 3.05
N LEU A 183 -14.07 6.41 2.90
CA LEU A 183 -12.90 6.07 2.08
C LEU A 183 -13.15 6.40 0.59
N THR A 184 -14.28 6.01 0.05
CA THR A 184 -14.65 6.31 -1.34
C THR A 184 -14.75 7.80 -1.58
N ARG A 185 -15.35 8.54 -0.64
CA ARG A 185 -15.43 10.01 -0.71
C ARG A 185 -14.04 10.64 -0.79
N MET A 186 -13.11 10.20 0.07
CA MET A 186 -11.75 10.75 0.10
C MET A 186 -11.02 10.52 -1.22
N VAL A 187 -11.07 9.33 -1.80
CA VAL A 187 -10.45 9.05 -3.10
C VAL A 187 -11.07 9.94 -4.18
N ASN A 188 -12.39 10.11 -4.18
CA ASN A 188 -13.09 10.97 -5.14
C ASN A 188 -12.72 12.47 -4.96
N GLU A 189 -12.56 12.94 -3.73
CA GLU A 189 -12.11 14.32 -3.48
C GLU A 189 -10.69 14.54 -4.01
N LEU A 190 -9.80 13.56 -3.89
CA LEU A 190 -8.44 13.66 -4.41
C LEU A 190 -8.37 13.61 -5.95
N GLN A 191 -9.42 13.21 -6.65
CA GLN A 191 -9.49 13.30 -8.12
C GLN A 191 -9.43 14.75 -8.64
N TRP A 192 -9.71 15.76 -7.81
CA TRP A 192 -9.43 17.15 -8.15
C TRP A 192 -7.92 17.44 -8.33
N VAL A 193 -7.06 16.73 -7.59
CA VAL A 193 -5.60 16.87 -7.66
C VAL A 193 -4.99 15.86 -8.64
N LYS A 194 -5.53 14.65 -8.67
CA LYS A 194 -5.12 13.53 -9.53
C LYS A 194 -6.37 12.88 -10.16
N PRO A 195 -6.83 13.36 -11.33
CA PRO A 195 -8.05 12.86 -11.97
C PRO A 195 -8.06 11.36 -12.29
N SER A 196 -6.88 10.76 -12.49
CA SER A 196 -6.72 9.31 -12.77
C SER A 196 -6.77 8.43 -11.53
N LEU A 197 -6.81 9.00 -10.32
CA LEU A 197 -6.80 8.21 -9.09
C LEU A 197 -8.08 7.39 -8.97
N GLY A 198 -7.93 6.08 -8.72
CA GLY A 198 -9.03 5.16 -8.53
C GLY A 198 -8.61 3.94 -7.72
N PHE A 199 -9.54 3.01 -7.52
CA PHE A 199 -9.23 1.75 -6.86
C PHE A 199 -8.73 0.73 -7.88
N ALA A 200 -7.60 0.07 -7.54
CA ALA A 200 -7.11 -1.07 -8.29
C ALA A 200 -7.83 -2.35 -7.87
N ALA A 201 -7.99 -2.52 -6.55
CA ALA A 201 -8.66 -3.68 -5.97
C ALA A 201 -9.03 -3.45 -4.49
N PHE A 202 -10.01 -4.19 -4.02
CA PHE A 202 -10.31 -4.35 -2.60
C PHE A 202 -9.79 -5.70 -2.12
N LEU A 203 -9.06 -5.70 -1.00
CA LEU A 203 -8.47 -6.90 -0.41
C LEU A 203 -9.18 -7.22 0.91
N PRO A 204 -10.12 -8.18 0.94
CA PRO A 204 -10.70 -8.63 2.19
C PRO A 204 -9.63 -9.27 3.09
N THR A 205 -9.54 -8.82 4.34
CA THR A 205 -8.57 -9.29 5.33
C THR A 205 -9.25 -9.82 6.57
N MET A 206 -8.50 -10.52 7.42
CA MET A 206 -8.97 -11.02 8.73
C MET A 206 -10.19 -11.94 8.62
N TYR A 207 -10.35 -12.64 7.51
CA TYR A 207 -11.48 -13.52 7.26
C TYR A 207 -11.37 -14.83 8.02
N ASP A 208 -12.35 -15.16 8.85
CA ASP A 208 -12.49 -16.50 9.44
C ASP A 208 -13.66 -17.24 8.80
N GLN A 209 -13.35 -18.18 7.91
CA GLN A 209 -14.34 -19.00 7.20
C GLN A 209 -15.25 -19.80 8.11
N ARG A 210 -14.87 -20.04 9.38
CA ARG A 210 -15.68 -20.74 10.38
C ARG A 210 -16.71 -19.83 11.04
N ASN A 211 -16.53 -18.52 10.89
CA ASN A 211 -17.44 -17.53 11.44
C ASN A 211 -18.44 -17.08 10.37
N ARG A 212 -19.71 -17.44 10.55
CA ARG A 212 -20.78 -17.08 9.64
C ARG A 212 -20.89 -15.57 9.45
N HIS A 213 -20.68 -14.80 10.51
CA HIS A 213 -20.69 -13.34 10.44
C HIS A 213 -19.62 -12.79 9.47
N ASP A 214 -18.41 -13.35 9.49
CA ASP A 214 -17.36 -12.93 8.56
C ASP A 214 -17.72 -13.25 7.10
N SER A 215 -18.44 -14.36 6.86
CA SER A 215 -18.93 -14.71 5.52
C SER A 215 -20.01 -13.73 5.05
N ASP A 216 -20.96 -13.37 5.92
CA ASP A 216 -22.01 -12.39 5.60
C ASP A 216 -21.38 -11.02 5.30
N VAL A 217 -20.37 -10.59 6.08
CA VAL A 217 -19.63 -9.34 5.83
C VAL A 217 -18.83 -9.40 4.52
N LEU A 218 -18.23 -10.55 4.19
CA LEU A 218 -17.51 -10.71 2.92
C LEU A 218 -18.45 -10.54 1.72
N GLU A 219 -19.66 -11.10 1.77
CA GLU A 219 -20.66 -10.89 0.73
C GLU A 219 -21.07 -9.42 0.63
N MET A 220 -21.30 -8.74 1.76
CA MET A 220 -21.59 -7.30 1.76
C MET A 220 -20.44 -6.48 1.11
N ILE A 221 -19.18 -6.82 1.40
CA ILE A 221 -18.00 -6.20 0.78
C ILE A 221 -18.04 -6.40 -0.74
N ARG A 222 -18.33 -7.62 -1.20
CA ARG A 222 -18.44 -7.93 -2.63
C ARG A 222 -19.56 -7.14 -3.30
N GLU A 223 -20.75 -7.16 -2.74
CA GLU A 223 -21.90 -6.44 -3.29
C GLU A 223 -21.69 -4.93 -3.38
N GLN A 224 -21.10 -4.33 -2.34
CA GLN A 224 -20.94 -2.87 -2.28
C GLN A 224 -19.72 -2.37 -3.06
N LEU A 225 -18.63 -3.13 -3.12
CA LEU A 225 -17.37 -2.67 -3.68
C LEU A 225 -17.08 -3.19 -5.10
N ALA A 226 -17.64 -4.34 -5.50
CA ALA A 226 -17.43 -4.84 -6.87
C ALA A 226 -17.84 -3.85 -7.98
N PRO A 227 -18.85 -2.97 -7.79
CA PRO A 227 -19.12 -1.91 -8.77
C PRO A 227 -18.03 -0.84 -8.90
N LEU A 228 -17.14 -0.73 -7.91
CA LEU A 228 -16.07 0.28 -7.86
C LEU A 228 -14.74 -0.26 -8.37
N ALA A 229 -14.39 -1.50 -7.99
CA ALA A 229 -13.18 -2.19 -8.43
C ALA A 229 -13.27 -3.69 -8.05
N PRO A 230 -12.42 -4.55 -8.64
CA PRO A 230 -12.36 -5.96 -8.30
C PRO A 230 -12.14 -6.22 -6.80
N VAL A 231 -12.81 -7.26 -6.28
CA VAL A 231 -12.60 -7.76 -4.92
C VAL A 231 -11.75 -9.03 -5.01
N LEU A 232 -10.55 -8.96 -4.45
CA LEU A 232 -9.57 -10.05 -4.45
C LEU A 232 -10.01 -11.20 -3.52
N PRO A 233 -9.40 -12.39 -3.64
CA PRO A 233 -9.60 -13.47 -2.69
C PRO A 233 -9.31 -13.00 -1.25
N PRO A 234 -10.06 -13.48 -0.24
CA PRO A 234 -9.87 -13.04 1.13
C PRO A 234 -8.60 -13.65 1.75
N VAL A 235 -7.87 -12.83 2.53
CA VAL A 235 -6.79 -13.30 3.39
C VAL A 235 -7.38 -13.75 4.72
N ARG A 236 -7.18 -15.03 5.05
CA ARG A 236 -7.70 -15.63 6.28
C ARG A 236 -7.03 -15.04 7.53
N TYR A 237 -7.80 -14.94 8.60
CA TYR A 237 -7.29 -14.51 9.89
C TYR A 237 -6.40 -15.56 10.51
N ARG A 238 -5.09 -15.37 10.42
CA ARG A 238 -4.03 -16.20 11.00
C ARG A 238 -3.11 -15.31 11.83
N ALA A 239 -3.68 -14.72 12.90
CA ALA A 239 -2.99 -13.72 13.72
C ALA A 239 -1.63 -14.21 14.20
N ALA A 240 -1.50 -15.46 14.64
CA ALA A 240 -0.24 -16.02 15.10
C ALA A 240 0.83 -15.99 13.98
N ASP A 241 0.51 -16.52 12.79
CA ASP A 241 1.46 -16.59 11.68
C ASP A 241 1.95 -15.17 11.25
N HIS A 242 1.03 -14.20 11.14
CA HIS A 242 1.39 -12.83 10.76
C HIS A 242 2.12 -12.07 11.87
N ASN A 243 1.73 -12.23 13.14
CA ASN A 243 2.40 -11.59 14.27
C ASN A 243 3.82 -12.14 14.46
N ASP A 244 3.98 -13.47 14.44
CA ASP A 244 5.28 -14.11 14.61
C ASP A 244 6.22 -13.77 13.44
N ALA A 245 5.71 -13.72 12.21
CA ALA A 245 6.45 -13.25 11.04
C ALA A 245 6.93 -11.80 11.24
N SER A 246 6.03 -10.90 11.67
CA SER A 246 6.36 -9.49 11.95
C SER A 246 7.39 -9.36 13.08
N MET A 247 7.24 -10.09 14.17
CA MET A 247 8.24 -10.11 15.28
C MET A 247 9.60 -10.63 14.82
N SER A 248 9.61 -11.56 13.87
CA SER A 248 10.85 -12.10 13.28
C SER A 248 11.48 -11.17 12.24
N GLY A 249 10.77 -10.12 11.81
CA GLY A 249 11.20 -9.21 10.76
C GLY A 249 11.18 -9.84 9.37
N GLN A 250 10.19 -10.68 9.08
CA GLN A 250 10.13 -11.47 7.85
C GLN A 250 8.74 -11.43 7.21
N PRO A 251 8.63 -11.48 5.87
CA PRO A 251 7.37 -11.82 5.20
C PRO A 251 6.85 -13.18 5.66
N VAL A 252 5.52 -13.36 5.69
CA VAL A 252 4.92 -14.62 6.14
C VAL A 252 5.35 -15.83 5.31
N GLN A 253 5.63 -15.60 4.03
CA GLN A 253 6.11 -16.61 3.09
C GLN A 253 7.54 -17.09 3.43
N VAL A 254 8.37 -16.22 4.01
CA VAL A 254 9.73 -16.54 4.46
C VAL A 254 9.69 -17.19 5.83
N TYR A 255 8.93 -16.61 6.76
CA TYR A 255 8.82 -17.10 8.13
C TYR A 255 8.23 -18.51 8.19
N LYS A 256 7.16 -18.77 7.44
CA LYS A 256 6.46 -20.06 7.45
C LYS A 256 6.04 -20.46 6.04
N PRO A 257 7.00 -20.94 5.22
CA PRO A 257 6.72 -21.34 3.85
C PRO A 257 5.62 -22.41 3.79
N GLY A 258 4.69 -22.28 2.83
CA GLY A 258 3.61 -23.23 2.66
C GLY A 258 2.51 -23.18 3.73
N SER A 259 2.53 -22.19 4.64
CA SER A 259 1.41 -21.94 5.56
C SER A 259 0.15 -21.51 4.79
N GLU A 260 -1.01 -21.57 5.46
CA GLU A 260 -2.25 -21.05 4.86
C GLU A 260 -2.16 -19.54 4.58
N ALA A 261 -1.51 -18.78 5.47
CA ALA A 261 -1.28 -17.34 5.27
C ALA A 261 -0.42 -17.06 4.03
N ALA A 262 0.66 -17.83 3.82
CA ALA A 262 1.49 -17.73 2.63
C ALA A 262 0.71 -18.09 1.34
N ARG A 263 -0.08 -19.17 1.38
CA ARG A 263 -0.91 -19.58 0.24
C ARG A 263 -2.00 -18.56 -0.10
N ASP A 264 -2.64 -17.96 0.91
CA ASP A 264 -3.64 -16.92 0.68
C ASP A 264 -3.04 -15.73 -0.06
N MET A 265 -1.86 -15.27 0.36
CA MET A 265 -1.19 -14.14 -0.31
C MET A 265 -0.76 -14.50 -1.74
N ALA A 266 -0.29 -15.72 -1.98
CA ALA A 266 0.02 -16.19 -3.33
C ALA A 266 -1.22 -16.18 -4.24
N GLN A 267 -2.38 -16.62 -3.74
CA GLN A 267 -3.65 -16.56 -4.47
C GLN A 267 -4.10 -15.12 -4.74
N VAL A 268 -3.94 -14.22 -3.76
CA VAL A 268 -4.26 -12.80 -3.91
C VAL A 268 -3.43 -12.17 -5.04
N VAL A 269 -2.12 -12.38 -5.02
CA VAL A 269 -1.23 -11.80 -6.04
C VAL A 269 -1.46 -12.43 -7.41
N THR A 270 -1.74 -13.74 -7.48
CA THR A 270 -2.14 -14.41 -8.73
C THR A 270 -3.38 -13.75 -9.33
N ALA A 271 -4.45 -13.64 -8.55
CA ALA A 271 -5.68 -13.00 -9.01
C ALA A 271 -5.46 -11.53 -9.41
N PHE A 272 -4.60 -10.81 -8.68
CA PHE A 272 -4.25 -9.43 -9.01
C PHE A 272 -3.51 -9.31 -10.35
N LEU A 273 -2.52 -10.15 -10.61
CA LEU A 273 -1.76 -10.15 -11.87
C LEU A 273 -2.66 -10.52 -13.07
N GLU A 274 -3.57 -11.49 -12.90
CA GLU A 274 -4.56 -11.83 -13.93
C GLU A 274 -5.44 -10.64 -14.29
N LEU A 275 -5.87 -9.82 -13.31
CA LEU A 275 -6.63 -8.60 -13.55
C LEU A 275 -5.83 -7.55 -14.35
N GLN A 276 -4.50 -7.57 -14.24
CA GLN A 276 -3.60 -6.69 -15.00
C GLN A 276 -3.23 -7.26 -16.38
N GLY A 277 -3.75 -8.44 -16.75
CA GLY A 277 -3.40 -9.12 -18.00
C GLY A 277 -1.96 -9.65 -18.04
N GLN A 278 -1.36 -9.86 -16.87
CA GLN A 278 -0.01 -10.40 -16.73
C GLN A 278 -0.06 -11.92 -16.48
N PRO A 279 0.94 -12.69 -16.93
CA PRO A 279 1.03 -14.09 -16.56
C PRO A 279 1.19 -14.23 -15.03
N ALA A 280 0.43 -15.15 -14.45
CA ALA A 280 0.39 -15.40 -13.02
C ALA A 280 1.62 -16.18 -12.52
#